data_d3c4e2db21bf113a1b511fb4fe64be0a
#
_entry.id   d3c4e2db21bf113a1b511fb4fe64be0a
#
_cell.length_a   1.000
_cell.length_b   1.000
_cell.length_c   1.000
_cell.angle_alpha   90.00
_cell.angle_beta   90.00
_cell.angle_gamma   90.00
#
_symmetry.space_group_name_H-M   'P 1'
#
loop_
_entity.id
_entity.type
_entity.pdbx_description
1 polymer ?
#
loop_
_entity_poly.entity_id
_entity_poly.type
_entity_poly.pdbx_seq_one_letter_code
_entity_poly.pdbx_strand_id
1 'polypeptide(L)'
;MYRWSQLNSSKKTYYDYMGSSRSTINPLSENFADEIINMEQLRLPALQHQENKTFRRCILIGPSAAAIFDGEIRDSVFFDCGDVFSMSPTIGMAYLNGTIVFKNCRFIDCKFINTTLILPEVAANLLKQNMPETKILKVTR
;
A
#
# COMPACT_ATOMS: atom_id res chain seq x y z
N MET A 1 -4.90 3.40 -13.18
CA MET A 1 -6.30 3.65 -12.78
C MET A 1 -6.69 2.71 -11.65
N TYR A 2 -7.43 3.21 -10.69
CA TYR A 2 -7.88 2.42 -9.53
C TYR A 2 -9.23 1.79 -9.84
N ARG A 3 -9.40 0.53 -9.42
CA ARG A 3 -10.63 -0.23 -9.71
C ARG A 3 -11.29 -0.71 -8.43
N TRP A 4 -11.80 0.23 -7.68
CA TRP A 4 -12.45 -0.07 -6.41
C TRP A 4 -13.70 -0.92 -6.57
N SER A 5 -14.35 -0.85 -7.72
CA SER A 5 -15.54 -1.63 -8.02
C SER A 5 -15.31 -3.14 -7.97
N GLN A 6 -14.09 -3.60 -7.94
CA GLN A 6 -13.76 -5.02 -7.87
C GLN A 6 -13.73 -5.57 -6.44
N LEU A 7 -14.06 -4.75 -5.46
CA LEU A 7 -14.07 -5.18 -4.05
C LEU A 7 -14.97 -6.38 -3.78
N ASN A 8 -16.05 -6.54 -4.54
CA ASN A 8 -17.00 -7.61 -4.30
C ASN A 8 -16.41 -9.01 -4.45
N SER A 9 -15.31 -9.15 -5.18
CA SER A 9 -14.63 -10.42 -5.35
C SER A 9 -13.37 -10.53 -4.47
N SER A 10 -13.09 -9.51 -3.65
CA SER A 10 -11.83 -9.39 -2.95
C SER A 10 -11.59 -10.49 -1.93
N LYS A 11 -12.63 -10.93 -1.21
CA LYS A 11 -12.47 -11.96 -0.18
C LYS A 11 -11.95 -13.27 -0.78
N LYS A 12 -12.53 -13.68 -1.89
CA LYS A 12 -12.08 -14.88 -2.58
C LYS A 12 -10.65 -14.71 -3.06
N THR A 13 -10.35 -13.56 -3.65
CA THR A 13 -9.02 -13.25 -4.12
C THR A 13 -8.00 -13.28 -2.99
N TYR A 14 -8.35 -12.69 -1.85
CA TYR A 14 -7.48 -12.67 -0.68
C TYR A 14 -7.14 -14.08 -0.21
N TYR A 15 -8.16 -14.92 -0.02
CA TYR A 15 -7.94 -16.28 0.45
C TYR A 15 -7.18 -17.13 -0.55
N ASP A 16 -7.40 -16.91 -1.84
CA ASP A 16 -6.65 -17.61 -2.87
C ASP A 16 -5.17 -17.31 -2.76
N TYR A 17 -4.79 -16.05 -2.55
CA TYR A 17 -3.40 -15.65 -2.42
C TYR A 17 -2.81 -16.04 -1.07
N MET A 18 -3.60 -16.05 -0.01
CA MET A 18 -3.12 -16.49 1.30
C MET A 18 -2.63 -17.93 1.28
N GLY A 19 -3.29 -18.78 0.49
CA GLY A 19 -2.89 -20.17 0.33
C GLY A 19 -1.78 -20.40 -0.67
N SER A 20 -1.36 -19.36 -1.40
CA SER A 20 -0.35 -19.49 -2.44
C SER A 20 1.04 -19.61 -1.85
N SER A 21 1.89 -20.38 -2.52
CA SER A 21 3.31 -20.39 -2.23
C SER A 21 3.90 -19.04 -2.65
N ARG A 22 4.58 -18.38 -1.73
CA ARG A 22 5.19 -17.07 -1.98
C ARG A 22 6.68 -17.19 -2.08
N SER A 23 7.24 -16.40 -2.98
CA SER A 23 8.69 -16.28 -3.08
C SER A 23 9.25 -15.65 -1.82
N THR A 24 10.44 -16.08 -1.42
CA THR A 24 11.21 -15.36 -0.44
C THR A 24 11.80 -14.14 -1.13
N ILE A 25 11.48 -12.95 -0.63
CA ILE A 25 11.99 -11.72 -1.20
C ILE A 25 13.15 -11.16 -0.37
N ASN A 26 13.98 -10.38 -1.02
CA ASN A 26 14.97 -9.57 -0.31
C ASN A 26 14.38 -8.17 -0.11
N PRO A 27 14.03 -7.79 1.14
CA PRO A 27 13.41 -6.48 1.37
C PRO A 27 14.34 -5.30 1.06
N LEU A 28 15.60 -5.54 0.83
CA LEU A 28 16.56 -4.50 0.46
C LEU A 28 16.72 -4.33 -1.04
N SER A 29 16.05 -5.13 -1.84
CA SER A 29 16.08 -4.98 -3.29
C SER A 29 15.45 -3.65 -3.70
N GLU A 30 15.91 -3.12 -4.84
CA GLU A 30 15.36 -1.87 -5.38
C GLU A 30 14.18 -2.10 -6.30
N ASN A 31 14.08 -3.28 -6.89
CA ASN A 31 13.04 -3.61 -7.85
C ASN A 31 12.40 -4.94 -7.51
N PHE A 32 11.07 -4.94 -7.55
CA PHE A 32 10.26 -6.13 -7.36
C PHE A 32 9.31 -6.25 -8.55
N ALA A 33 9.27 -7.41 -9.17
CA ALA A 33 8.40 -7.62 -10.33
C ALA A 33 7.77 -9.01 -10.27
N ASP A 34 6.47 -9.06 -10.54
CA ASP A 34 5.73 -10.31 -10.63
C ASP A 34 5.81 -11.17 -9.37
N GLU A 35 5.86 -10.51 -8.21
CA GLU A 35 6.00 -11.18 -6.91
C GLU A 35 4.69 -11.13 -6.14
N ILE A 36 4.43 -12.20 -5.38
CA ILE A 36 3.38 -12.20 -4.36
C ILE A 36 4.09 -11.95 -3.03
N ILE A 37 3.83 -10.77 -2.46
CA ILE A 37 4.57 -10.28 -1.30
C ILE A 37 3.63 -10.14 -0.11
N ASN A 38 3.97 -10.80 1.00
CA ASN A 38 3.36 -10.46 2.28
C ASN A 38 3.96 -9.14 2.73
N MET A 39 3.12 -8.16 3.02
CA MET A 39 3.59 -6.80 3.38
C MET A 39 4.61 -6.82 4.51
N GLU A 40 4.45 -7.74 5.48
CA GLU A 40 5.38 -7.82 6.60
C GLU A 40 6.80 -8.21 6.17
N GLN A 41 6.97 -8.82 5.01
CA GLN A 41 8.30 -9.12 4.48
C GLN A 41 9.07 -7.85 4.10
N LEU A 42 8.36 -6.74 3.92
CA LEU A 42 8.97 -5.45 3.58
C LEU A 42 9.30 -4.61 4.80
N ARG A 43 8.91 -5.07 5.99
CA ARG A 43 9.20 -4.33 7.22
C ARG A 43 10.68 -4.40 7.54
N LEU A 44 11.29 -3.25 7.65
CA LEU A 44 12.70 -3.13 8.02
C LEU A 44 12.84 -2.82 9.51
N PRO A 45 13.93 -3.25 10.14
CA PRO A 45 14.13 -2.98 11.56
C PRO A 45 14.44 -1.50 11.85
N ALA A 46 14.25 -1.11 13.10
CA ALA A 46 14.72 0.17 13.64
C ALA A 46 14.20 1.39 12.86
N LEU A 47 12.90 1.45 12.59
CA LEU A 47 12.26 2.60 11.95
C LEU A 47 12.80 2.93 10.55
N GLN A 48 13.45 1.98 9.90
CA GLN A 48 13.91 2.18 8.52
C GLN A 48 12.74 2.17 7.56
N HIS A 49 12.86 2.98 6.52
CA HIS A 49 11.84 3.10 5.48
C HIS A 49 12.27 2.30 4.25
N GLN A 50 11.27 1.83 3.50
CA GLN A 50 11.52 1.39 2.13
C GLN A 50 11.63 2.63 1.27
N GLU A 51 12.80 2.87 0.68
CA GLU A 51 13.04 4.07 -0.11
C GLU A 51 13.49 3.75 -1.52
N ASN A 52 12.99 4.52 -2.48
CA ASN A 52 13.43 4.46 -3.87
C ASN A 52 13.23 3.08 -4.52
N LYS A 53 12.13 2.43 -4.17
CA LYS A 53 11.81 1.09 -4.69
C LYS A 53 10.79 1.17 -5.81
N THR A 54 10.84 0.20 -6.70
CA THR A 54 9.82 0.06 -7.75
C THR A 54 9.20 -1.33 -7.65
N PHE A 55 7.87 -1.35 -7.59
CA PHE A 55 7.07 -2.58 -7.55
C PHE A 55 6.24 -2.62 -8.82
N ARG A 56 6.43 -3.65 -9.64
CA ARG A 56 5.69 -3.83 -10.89
C ARG A 56 4.97 -5.16 -10.87
N ARG A 57 3.68 -5.13 -11.14
CA ARG A 57 2.86 -6.34 -11.23
C ARG A 57 3.00 -7.22 -10.00
N CYS A 58 3.12 -6.59 -8.84
CA CYS A 58 3.23 -7.30 -7.58
C CYS A 58 1.86 -7.38 -6.90
N ILE A 59 1.69 -8.40 -6.10
CA ILE A 59 0.51 -8.57 -5.26
C ILE A 59 0.97 -8.42 -3.83
N LEU A 60 0.49 -7.36 -3.19
CA LEU A 60 0.93 -6.97 -1.84
C LEU A 60 -0.19 -7.29 -0.87
N ILE A 61 0.05 -8.22 0.04
CA ILE A 61 -0.99 -8.78 0.91
C ILE A 61 -0.72 -8.42 2.36
N GLY A 62 -1.74 -7.83 3.01
CA GLY A 62 -1.73 -7.59 4.44
C GLY A 62 -2.12 -8.83 5.24
N PRO A 63 -2.55 -8.65 6.49
CA PRO A 63 -2.91 -7.37 7.11
C PRO A 63 -1.70 -6.52 7.47
N SER A 64 -1.70 -5.28 7.05
CA SER A 64 -0.63 -4.32 7.39
C SER A 64 -1.11 -2.91 7.10
N ALA A 65 -0.45 -1.93 7.68
CA ALA A 65 -0.65 -0.54 7.36
C ALA A 65 0.57 -0.01 6.62
N ALA A 66 0.33 0.60 5.46
CA ALA A 66 1.37 1.14 4.60
C ALA A 66 1.21 2.65 4.49
N ALA A 67 2.25 3.39 4.84
CA ALA A 67 2.29 4.83 4.67
C ALA A 67 3.15 5.14 3.45
N ILE A 68 2.57 5.81 2.45
CA ILE A 68 3.21 6.01 1.16
C ILE A 68 3.41 7.51 0.92
N PHE A 69 4.67 7.94 0.84
CA PHE A 69 5.05 9.33 0.68
C PHE A 69 5.92 9.53 -0.55
N ASP A 70 5.71 10.64 -1.23
CA ASP A 70 6.57 11.11 -2.32
C ASP A 70 6.75 10.10 -3.46
N GLY A 71 5.81 9.20 -3.63
CA GLY A 71 5.87 8.20 -4.68
C GLY A 71 4.66 8.27 -5.59
N GLU A 72 4.42 7.19 -6.31
CA GLU A 72 3.23 7.09 -7.14
C GLU A 72 2.61 5.70 -7.04
N ILE A 73 1.30 5.67 -7.21
CA ILE A 73 0.53 4.44 -7.37
C ILE A 73 -0.19 4.58 -8.69
N ARG A 74 0.14 3.71 -9.64
CA ARG A 74 -0.40 3.81 -11.00
C ARG A 74 -0.94 2.47 -11.46
N ASP A 75 -2.12 2.50 -12.09
CA ASP A 75 -2.77 1.32 -12.67
C ASP A 75 -2.92 0.16 -11.69
N SER A 76 -3.16 0.50 -10.43
CA SER A 76 -3.23 -0.48 -9.35
C SER A 76 -4.66 -0.62 -8.86
N VAL A 77 -4.95 -1.77 -8.21
CA VAL A 77 -6.26 -2.06 -7.66
C VAL A 77 -6.14 -2.38 -6.17
N PHE A 78 -7.26 -2.19 -5.45
CA PHE A 78 -7.29 -2.36 -4.00
C PHE A 78 -8.46 -3.28 -3.65
N PHE A 79 -8.17 -4.33 -2.90
CA PHE A 79 -9.16 -5.29 -2.43
C PHE A 79 -9.15 -5.36 -0.91
N ASP A 80 -10.31 -5.22 -0.27
CA ASP A 80 -10.44 -5.28 1.19
C ASP A 80 -9.47 -4.37 1.93
N CYS A 81 -9.21 -3.19 1.38
CA CYS A 81 -8.28 -2.26 1.99
C CYS A 81 -8.95 -1.29 2.97
N GLY A 82 -10.27 -1.30 3.02
CA GLY A 82 -11.01 -0.45 3.95
C GLY A 82 -10.84 1.03 3.66
N ASP A 83 -10.87 1.82 4.72
CA ASP A 83 -10.77 3.27 4.60
C ASP A 83 -9.32 3.70 4.36
N VAL A 84 -9.18 4.83 3.66
CA VAL A 84 -7.88 5.45 3.43
C VAL A 84 -7.68 6.56 4.47
N PHE A 85 -6.52 6.62 5.06
CA PHE A 85 -6.17 7.67 6.00
C PHE A 85 -5.34 8.72 5.31
N SER A 86 -5.71 10.00 5.47
CA SER A 86 -4.92 11.10 4.96
C SER A 86 -4.15 11.75 6.10
N MET A 87 -2.95 12.21 5.80
CA MET A 87 -2.05 12.77 6.78
C MET A 87 -1.66 14.20 6.40
N SER A 88 -1.78 15.11 7.36
CA SER A 88 -1.35 16.49 7.17
C SER A 88 0.17 16.57 7.04
N PRO A 89 0.69 17.50 6.23
CA PRO A 89 2.13 17.69 6.12
C PRO A 89 2.82 18.08 7.44
N THR A 90 2.04 18.57 8.41
CA THR A 90 2.60 18.96 9.71
C THR A 90 2.85 17.78 10.64
N ILE A 91 2.32 16.58 10.31
CA ILE A 91 2.53 15.38 11.09
C ILE A 91 3.73 14.64 10.48
N GLY A 92 4.77 14.46 11.28
CA GLY A 92 5.96 13.78 10.82
C GLY A 92 5.80 12.26 10.78
N MET A 93 6.63 11.59 9.99
CA MET A 93 6.62 10.14 9.87
C MET A 93 6.92 9.42 11.19
N ALA A 94 7.57 10.10 12.12
CA ALA A 94 7.89 9.53 13.44
C ALA A 94 6.64 9.13 14.23
N TYR A 95 5.47 9.67 13.88
CA TYR A 95 4.24 9.32 14.55
C TYR A 95 3.53 8.11 13.95
N LEU A 96 4.15 7.45 13.00
CA LEU A 96 3.57 6.29 12.32
C LEU A 96 4.19 4.99 12.79
N ASN A 97 4.41 4.86 14.07
CA ASN A 97 4.94 3.63 14.66
C ASN A 97 4.07 2.44 14.28
N GLY A 98 4.70 1.35 13.89
CA GLY A 98 3.99 0.14 13.51
C GLY A 98 3.58 0.08 12.05
N THR A 99 3.64 1.18 11.32
CA THR A 99 3.39 1.15 9.88
C THR A 99 4.65 0.82 9.10
N ILE A 100 4.44 0.32 7.89
CA ILE A 100 5.54 0.15 6.94
C ILE A 100 5.57 1.40 6.08
N VAL A 101 6.66 2.15 6.14
CA VAL A 101 6.76 3.43 5.44
C VAL A 101 7.50 3.25 4.12
N PHE A 102 6.86 3.72 3.06
CA PHE A 102 7.40 3.74 1.71
C PHE A 102 7.63 5.19 1.31
N LYS A 103 8.86 5.54 1.01
CA LYS A 103 9.22 6.89 0.59
C LYS A 103 9.80 6.85 -0.81
N ASN A 104 9.24 7.65 -1.70
CA ASN A 104 9.66 7.72 -3.09
C ASN A 104 9.64 6.33 -3.76
N CYS A 105 8.61 5.55 -3.47
CA CYS A 105 8.41 4.24 -4.09
C CYS A 105 7.35 4.34 -5.17
N ARG A 106 7.47 3.47 -6.17
CA ARG A 106 6.54 3.43 -7.29
C ARG A 106 5.86 2.08 -7.30
N PHE A 107 4.53 2.12 -7.32
CA PHE A 107 3.70 0.91 -7.43
C PHE A 107 2.97 0.97 -8.77
N ILE A 108 3.36 0.12 -9.69
CA ILE A 108 2.84 0.14 -11.05
C ILE A 108 2.18 -1.20 -11.36
N ASP A 109 0.90 -1.16 -11.71
CA ASP A 109 0.11 -2.35 -12.04
C ASP A 109 0.14 -3.38 -10.90
N CYS A 110 -0.01 -2.90 -9.68
CA CYS A 110 0.02 -3.73 -8.48
C CYS A 110 -1.37 -3.96 -7.93
N LYS A 111 -1.49 -4.99 -7.07
CA LYS A 111 -2.70 -5.26 -6.31
C LYS A 111 -2.38 -5.15 -4.83
N PHE A 112 -3.15 -4.36 -4.12
CA PHE A 112 -3.07 -4.25 -2.67
C PHE A 112 -4.25 -4.98 -2.07
N ILE A 113 -3.99 -5.93 -1.21
CA ILE A 113 -5.03 -6.77 -0.61
C ILE A 113 -4.91 -6.67 0.90
N ASN A 114 -6.02 -6.33 1.56
CA ASN A 114 -6.09 -6.26 3.03
C ASN A 114 -4.97 -5.37 3.62
N THR A 115 -4.75 -4.22 3.01
CA THR A 115 -3.72 -3.27 3.41
C THR A 115 -4.33 -1.91 3.66
N THR A 116 -4.13 -1.36 4.85
CA THR A 116 -4.58 -0.01 5.17
C THR A 116 -3.59 1.00 4.59
N LEU A 117 -4.11 1.97 3.85
CA LEU A 117 -3.28 3.00 3.22
C LEU A 117 -3.30 4.29 4.03
N ILE A 118 -2.14 4.85 4.25
CA ILE A 118 -1.96 6.17 4.85
C ILE A 118 -1.24 7.02 3.82
N LEU A 119 -1.89 8.09 3.37
CA LEU A 119 -1.39 8.91 2.28
C LEU A 119 -1.31 10.38 2.69
N PRO A 120 -0.39 11.17 2.13
CA PRO A 120 -0.46 12.62 2.28
C PRO A 120 -1.79 13.15 1.72
N GLU A 121 -2.25 14.29 2.24
CA GLU A 121 -3.56 14.84 1.84
C GLU A 121 -3.70 14.98 0.33
N VAL A 122 -2.67 15.45 -0.36
CA VAL A 122 -2.73 15.63 -1.81
C VAL A 122 -2.97 14.29 -2.50
N ALA A 123 -2.23 13.27 -2.11
CA ALA A 123 -2.38 11.94 -2.70
C ALA A 123 -3.74 11.34 -2.37
N ALA A 124 -4.21 11.50 -1.14
CA ALA A 124 -5.52 11.00 -0.72
C ALA A 124 -6.64 11.67 -1.53
N ASN A 125 -6.54 12.97 -1.77
CA ASN A 125 -7.53 13.70 -2.55
C ASN A 125 -7.54 13.24 -4.02
N LEU A 126 -6.38 12.98 -4.58
CA LEU A 126 -6.29 12.44 -5.94
C LEU A 126 -6.91 11.06 -6.03
N LEU A 127 -6.67 10.23 -5.03
CA LEU A 127 -7.28 8.91 -4.95
C LEU A 127 -8.81 9.01 -4.93
N LYS A 128 -9.35 9.94 -4.14
CA LYS A 128 -10.79 10.14 -4.04
C LYS A 128 -11.40 10.62 -5.35
N GLN A 129 -10.68 11.44 -6.12
CA GLN A 129 -11.17 11.88 -7.44
C GLN A 129 -11.34 10.70 -8.39
N ASN A 130 -10.47 9.71 -8.30
CA ASN A 130 -10.54 8.52 -9.15
C ASN A 130 -11.51 7.47 -8.61
N MET A 131 -11.74 7.46 -7.31
CA MET A 131 -12.63 6.53 -6.62
C MET A 131 -13.52 7.29 -5.63
N PRO A 132 -14.58 7.95 -6.12
CA PRO A 132 -15.39 8.84 -5.27
C PRO A 132 -16.03 8.15 -4.07
N GLU A 133 -16.26 6.84 -4.13
CA GLU A 133 -16.84 6.07 -3.04
C GLU A 133 -15.84 5.80 -1.89
N THR A 134 -14.58 6.12 -2.08
CA THR A 134 -13.56 5.92 -1.05
C THR A 134 -13.76 6.90 0.09
N LYS A 135 -13.82 6.37 1.30
CA LYS A 135 -13.90 7.19 2.51
C LYS A 135 -12.49 7.53 2.97
N ILE A 136 -12.25 8.81 3.19
CA ILE A 136 -10.95 9.30 3.63
C ILE A 136 -11.07 9.82 5.05
N LEU A 137 -10.28 9.26 5.94
CA LEU A 137 -10.23 9.65 7.34
C LEU A 137 -8.95 10.44 7.59
N LYS A 138 -9.08 11.60 8.21
CA LYS A 138 -7.90 12.40 8.54
C LYS A 138 -7.23 11.86 9.79
N VAL A 139 -5.92 11.72 9.70
CA VAL A 139 -5.10 11.46 10.87
C VAL A 139 -4.81 12.80 11.54
N THR A 140 -5.28 12.96 12.77
CA THR A 140 -5.06 14.16 13.54
C THR A 140 -4.18 13.86 14.74
N ARG A 141 -3.54 14.90 15.22
CA ARG A 141 -2.66 14.76 16.36
C ARG A 141 -3.18 15.54 17.56
#